data_4389768edc5a985a11fd8ec565cd1095
#
_entry.id   4389768edc5a985a11fd8ec565cd1095
#
_cell.length_a   1.000
_cell.length_b   1.000
_cell.length_c   1.000
_cell.angle_alpha   90.00
_cell.angle_beta   90.00
_cell.angle_gamma   90.00
#
_symmetry.space_group_name_H-M   'P 1'
#
loop_
_entity.id
_entity.type
_entity.pdbx_description
1 polymer ?
#
loop_
_entity_poly.entity_id
_entity_poly.type
_entity_poly.pdbx_seq_one_letter_code
_entity_poly.pdbx_strand_id
1 'polypeptide(L)'
;TLDDKGREIALRKAGIILIIANLVMPVYGFLNPQHDMSWHRNLPLHLCGVNYALVGLNCFFKNEKLFMFSAFTGTIGGVHALLTPQLTIGDAPLVLFDYYFKHMAIVIMPLVMARSFGFRFPKWGWIKTYVAVALLTTLVGLFNWWLNTYFPSAITANYMYMWEAPKADNPFVFDLPRPWYILPLHGALI
;
A
#
# COMPACT_ATOMS: atom_id res chain seq x y z
N THR A 1 -9.59 27.88 11.07
CA THR A 1 -8.64 27.33 10.06
C THR A 1 -7.23 27.57 10.55
N LEU A 2 -6.38 26.52 10.49
CA LEU A 2 -4.98 26.64 10.86
C LEU A 2 -4.24 27.57 9.89
N ASP A 3 -3.31 28.38 10.42
CA ASP A 3 -2.35 29.12 9.64
C ASP A 3 -1.31 28.18 8.97
N ASP A 4 -0.43 28.70 8.14
CA ASP A 4 0.53 27.87 7.39
C ASP A 4 1.47 27.09 8.31
N LYS A 5 1.91 27.71 9.43
CA LYS A 5 2.75 27.05 10.42
C LYS A 5 2.01 25.95 11.16
N GLY A 6 0.76 26.20 11.52
CA GLY A 6 -0.09 25.19 12.16
C GLY A 6 -0.38 24.00 11.25
N ARG A 7 -0.61 24.25 9.95
CA ARG A 7 -0.78 23.19 8.95
C ARG A 7 0.48 22.33 8.80
N GLU A 8 1.65 22.95 8.79
CA GLU A 8 2.92 22.22 8.69
C GLU A 8 3.17 21.36 9.93
N ILE A 9 2.94 21.91 11.13
CA ILE A 9 3.06 21.15 12.39
C ILE A 9 2.10 19.97 12.40
N ALA A 10 0.84 20.18 12.00
CA ALA A 10 -0.16 19.11 11.93
C ALA A 10 0.26 18.00 10.96
N LEU A 11 0.78 18.36 9.77
CA LEU A 11 1.26 17.39 8.79
C LEU A 11 2.44 16.56 9.32
N ARG A 12 3.42 17.21 9.95
CA ARG A 12 4.57 16.51 10.57
C ARG A 12 4.14 15.56 11.69
N LYS A 13 3.19 15.99 12.55
CA LYS A 13 2.61 15.12 13.59
C LYS A 13 1.89 13.92 12.97
N ALA A 14 1.11 14.12 11.90
CA ALA A 14 0.49 13.02 11.16
C ALA A 14 1.54 12.07 10.61
N GLY A 15 2.62 12.57 10.00
CA GLY A 15 3.73 11.74 9.52
C GLY A 15 4.37 10.89 10.62
N ILE A 16 4.61 11.46 11.80
CA ILE A 16 5.12 10.73 12.97
C ILE A 16 4.15 9.61 13.37
N ILE A 17 2.86 9.91 13.48
CA ILE A 17 1.83 8.93 13.83
C ILE A 17 1.81 7.78 12.80
N LEU A 18 1.88 8.10 11.51
CA LEU A 18 1.89 7.10 10.45
C LEU A 18 3.14 6.20 10.53
N ILE A 19 4.32 6.78 10.77
CA ILE A 19 5.56 6.02 10.91
C ILE A 19 5.51 5.10 12.14
N ILE A 20 5.04 5.61 13.28
CA ILE A 20 4.88 4.81 14.50
C ILE A 20 3.87 3.69 14.27
N ALA A 21 2.71 3.99 13.68
CA ALA A 21 1.69 2.99 13.39
C ALA A 21 2.18 1.89 12.43
N ASN A 22 3.16 2.20 11.57
CA ASN A 22 3.77 1.18 10.70
C ASN A 22 4.54 0.10 11.48
N LEU A 23 4.92 0.37 12.72
CA LEU A 23 5.60 -0.58 13.60
C LEU A 23 4.63 -1.47 14.38
N VAL A 24 3.33 -1.14 14.41
CA VAL A 24 2.34 -1.86 15.24
C VAL A 24 2.28 -3.34 14.88
N MET A 25 2.13 -3.67 13.60
CA MET A 25 2.03 -5.08 13.18
C MET A 25 3.33 -5.88 13.32
N PRO A 26 4.52 -5.35 12.98
CA PRO A 26 5.77 -6.01 13.30
C PRO A 26 5.95 -6.28 14.79
N VAL A 27 5.64 -5.30 15.64
CA VAL A 27 5.72 -5.48 17.12
C VAL A 27 4.70 -6.51 17.59
N TYR A 28 3.46 -6.43 17.11
CA TYR A 28 2.43 -7.41 17.42
C TYR A 28 2.85 -8.83 17.04
N GLY A 29 3.38 -9.02 15.84
CA GLY A 29 3.87 -10.32 15.37
C GLY A 29 5.04 -10.86 16.20
N PHE A 30 5.96 -9.98 16.61
CA PHE A 30 7.06 -10.35 17.49
C PHE A 30 6.59 -10.80 18.89
N LEU A 31 5.59 -10.13 19.43
CA LEU A 31 5.03 -10.45 20.77
C LEU A 31 4.07 -11.65 20.73
N ASN A 32 3.60 -12.08 19.58
CA ASN A 32 2.71 -13.21 19.42
C ASN A 32 3.36 -14.30 18.55
N PRO A 33 4.05 -15.27 19.15
CA PRO A 33 4.76 -16.32 18.42
C PRO A 33 3.87 -17.20 17.54
N GLN A 34 2.56 -17.22 17.78
CA GLN A 34 1.57 -17.89 16.92
C GLN A 34 1.36 -17.18 15.58
N HIS A 35 1.81 -15.92 15.48
CA HIS A 35 1.83 -15.17 14.24
C HIS A 35 3.10 -15.52 13.48
N ASP A 36 2.98 -16.38 12.49
CA ASP A 36 4.10 -16.82 11.66
C ASP A 36 4.70 -15.61 10.90
N MET A 37 5.78 -15.06 11.47
CA MET A 37 6.55 -13.95 10.89
C MET A 37 7.45 -14.51 9.79
N SER A 38 6.93 -14.53 8.58
CA SER A 38 7.63 -15.05 7.41
C SER A 38 8.01 -13.94 6.44
N TRP A 39 9.22 -14.03 5.87
CA TRP A 39 9.67 -13.20 4.74
C TRP A 39 8.75 -13.34 3.51
N HIS A 40 7.95 -14.40 3.45
CA HIS A 40 7.00 -14.66 2.38
C HIS A 40 5.69 -13.88 2.53
N ARG A 41 5.41 -13.29 3.69
CA ARG A 41 4.12 -12.63 3.97
C ARG A 41 4.22 -11.26 4.64
N ASN A 42 5.23 -11.04 5.48
CA ASN A 42 5.23 -9.92 6.42
C ASN A 42 6.06 -8.70 5.97
N LEU A 43 6.73 -8.77 4.82
CA LEU A 43 7.43 -7.58 4.29
C LEU A 43 6.42 -6.54 3.79
N PRO A 44 6.71 -5.24 3.93
CA PRO A 44 5.81 -4.16 3.49
C PRO A 44 5.87 -3.94 1.97
N LEU A 45 5.85 -5.04 1.18
CA LEU A 45 6.00 -5.03 -0.27
C LEU A 45 4.67 -5.04 -1.04
N HIS A 46 3.53 -5.12 -0.36
CA HIS A 46 2.25 -4.84 -0.99
C HIS A 46 2.13 -3.36 -1.33
N LEU A 47 1.44 -3.04 -2.42
CA LEU A 47 1.30 -1.65 -2.90
C LEU A 47 0.75 -0.71 -1.81
N CYS A 48 -0.17 -1.20 -0.98
CA CYS A 48 -0.70 -0.43 0.16
C CYS A 48 0.37 -0.13 1.21
N GLY A 49 1.24 -1.11 1.53
CA GLY A 49 2.36 -0.93 2.46
C GLY A 49 3.39 0.08 1.94
N VAL A 50 3.73 -0.01 0.65
CA VAL A 50 4.61 0.97 -0.02
C VAL A 50 3.98 2.37 0.02
N ASN A 51 2.70 2.51 -0.35
CA ASN A 51 2.01 3.80 -0.31
C ASN A 51 1.94 4.36 1.11
N TYR A 52 1.67 3.53 2.10
CA TYR A 52 1.62 3.97 3.48
C TYR A 52 2.95 4.56 3.96
N ALA A 53 4.06 3.88 3.66
CA ALA A 53 5.39 4.38 3.95
C ALA A 53 5.69 5.70 3.20
N LEU A 54 5.37 5.77 1.90
CA LEU A 54 5.59 6.97 1.09
C LEU A 54 4.75 8.15 1.59
N VAL A 55 3.50 7.94 1.97
CA VAL A 55 2.63 8.98 2.53
C VAL A 55 3.20 9.51 3.85
N GLY A 56 3.60 8.62 4.76
CA GLY A 56 4.23 9.00 6.03
C GLY A 56 5.50 9.83 5.82
N LEU A 57 6.40 9.38 4.94
CA LEU A 57 7.62 10.11 4.58
C LEU A 57 7.32 11.45 3.90
N ASN A 58 6.31 11.50 3.03
CA ASN A 58 5.96 12.71 2.29
C ASN A 58 5.38 13.81 3.19
N CYS A 59 4.89 13.49 4.38
CA CYS A 59 4.53 14.48 5.39
C CYS A 59 5.73 15.35 5.82
N PHE A 60 6.96 14.87 5.64
CA PHE A 60 8.19 15.61 5.94
C PHE A 60 8.81 16.23 4.69
N PHE A 61 8.88 15.48 3.60
CA PHE A 61 9.58 15.91 2.39
C PHE A 61 8.77 16.83 1.50
N LYS A 62 7.45 16.77 1.56
CA LYS A 62 6.52 17.55 0.72
C LYS A 62 6.88 17.48 -0.78
N ASN A 63 7.21 16.27 -1.25
CA ASN A 63 7.67 16.00 -2.60
C ASN A 63 6.50 15.69 -3.54
N GLU A 64 6.37 16.44 -4.63
CA GLU A 64 5.28 16.29 -5.59
C GLU A 64 5.27 14.94 -6.32
N LYS A 65 6.43 14.33 -6.55
CA LYS A 65 6.50 13.01 -7.21
C LYS A 65 6.00 11.91 -6.28
N LEU A 66 6.37 11.96 -5.00
CA LEU A 66 5.84 11.05 -3.98
C LEU A 66 4.33 11.25 -3.79
N PHE A 67 3.89 12.50 -3.75
CA PHE A 67 2.46 12.83 -3.71
C PHE A 67 1.73 12.22 -4.91
N MET A 68 2.21 12.47 -6.12
CA MET A 68 1.57 11.99 -7.36
C MET A 68 1.44 10.46 -7.34
N PHE A 69 2.51 9.75 -7.01
CA PHE A 69 2.50 8.28 -6.93
C PHE A 69 1.46 7.81 -5.90
N SER A 70 1.55 8.30 -4.66
CA SER A 70 0.65 7.88 -3.58
C SER A 70 -0.79 8.27 -3.81
N ALA A 71 -1.05 9.43 -4.42
CA ALA A 71 -2.39 9.90 -4.67
C ALA A 71 -3.12 9.08 -5.74
N PHE A 72 -2.42 8.61 -6.78
CA PHE A 72 -3.01 7.68 -7.74
C PHE A 72 -3.17 6.29 -7.15
N THR A 73 -2.06 5.66 -6.79
CA THR A 73 -2.05 4.25 -6.42
C THR A 73 -2.64 4.00 -5.03
N GLY A 74 -2.40 4.92 -4.09
CA GLY A 74 -2.93 4.84 -2.74
C GLY A 74 -4.43 5.07 -2.69
N THR A 75 -4.95 6.05 -3.44
CA THR A 75 -6.40 6.31 -3.47
C THR A 75 -7.15 5.15 -4.13
N ILE A 76 -6.71 4.71 -5.31
CA ILE A 76 -7.39 3.61 -6.02
C ILE A 76 -7.30 2.32 -5.20
N GLY A 77 -6.08 1.89 -4.83
CA GLY A 77 -5.87 0.67 -4.06
C GLY A 77 -6.48 0.73 -2.65
N GLY A 78 -6.42 1.90 -1.99
CA GLY A 78 -7.01 2.10 -0.67
C GLY A 78 -8.54 2.04 -0.68
N VAL A 79 -9.19 2.65 -1.66
CA VAL A 79 -10.65 2.57 -1.81
C VAL A 79 -11.09 1.13 -2.08
N HIS A 80 -10.42 0.42 -3.00
CA HIS A 80 -10.71 -1.00 -3.26
C HIS A 80 -10.54 -1.84 -1.99
N ALA A 81 -9.45 -1.66 -1.24
CA ALA A 81 -9.22 -2.40 -0.01
C ALA A 81 -10.27 -2.10 1.09
N LEU A 82 -10.78 -0.87 1.16
CA LEU A 82 -11.84 -0.51 2.11
C LEU A 82 -13.20 -1.11 1.72
N LEU A 83 -13.50 -1.21 0.42
CA LEU A 83 -14.76 -1.75 -0.09
C LEU A 83 -14.77 -3.29 -0.13
N THR A 84 -13.62 -3.90 -0.44
CA THR A 84 -13.46 -5.36 -0.57
C THR A 84 -12.28 -5.84 0.27
N PRO A 85 -12.40 -5.83 1.62
CA PRO A 85 -11.27 -6.10 2.50
C PRO A 85 -10.81 -7.56 2.38
N GLN A 86 -9.50 -7.75 2.20
CA GLN A 86 -8.84 -9.04 2.23
C GLN A 86 -8.03 -9.18 3.52
N LEU A 87 -8.63 -9.81 4.51
CA LEU A 87 -8.05 -9.97 5.85
C LEU A 87 -7.16 -11.22 5.93
N THR A 88 -6.04 -11.19 5.25
CA THR A 88 -5.12 -12.36 5.16
C THR A 88 -4.41 -12.70 6.47
N ILE A 89 -4.38 -11.77 7.42
CA ILE A 89 -3.69 -11.93 8.71
C ILE A 89 -4.68 -12.28 9.83
N GLY A 90 -5.98 -12.31 9.52
CA GLY A 90 -7.06 -12.57 10.48
C GLY A 90 -7.89 -11.32 10.80
N ASP A 91 -8.81 -11.47 11.74
CA ASP A 91 -9.84 -10.49 12.10
C ASP A 91 -9.74 -10.01 13.56
N ALA A 92 -8.60 -10.27 14.22
CA ALA A 92 -8.38 -9.75 15.57
C ALA A 92 -8.54 -8.22 15.61
N PRO A 93 -9.10 -7.63 16.68
CA PRO A 93 -9.42 -6.20 16.73
C PRO A 93 -8.26 -5.27 16.36
N LEU A 94 -7.03 -5.59 16.79
CA LEU A 94 -5.85 -4.80 16.44
C LEU A 94 -5.50 -4.91 14.95
N VAL A 95 -5.67 -6.11 14.36
CA VAL A 95 -5.42 -6.35 12.93
C VAL A 95 -6.41 -5.56 12.08
N LEU A 96 -7.70 -5.58 12.47
CA LEU A 96 -8.75 -4.80 11.81
C LEU A 96 -8.46 -3.29 11.91
N PHE A 97 -8.12 -2.83 13.12
CA PHE A 97 -7.78 -1.43 13.33
C PHE A 97 -6.61 -1.00 12.43
N ASP A 98 -5.51 -1.75 12.43
CA ASP A 98 -4.33 -1.47 11.61
C ASP A 98 -4.67 -1.45 10.11
N TYR A 99 -5.45 -2.44 9.66
CA TYR A 99 -5.89 -2.55 8.27
C TYR A 99 -6.65 -1.31 7.82
N TYR A 100 -7.74 -0.97 8.52
CA TYR A 100 -8.58 0.17 8.14
C TYR A 100 -7.88 1.50 8.33
N PHE A 101 -7.11 1.67 9.40
CA PHE A 101 -6.34 2.88 9.66
C PHE A 101 -5.34 3.16 8.53
N LYS A 102 -4.58 2.15 8.11
CA LYS A 102 -3.61 2.29 7.02
C LYS A 102 -4.27 2.60 5.68
N HIS A 103 -5.34 1.88 5.33
CA HIS A 103 -6.03 2.11 4.07
C HIS A 103 -6.75 3.46 4.03
N MET A 104 -7.35 3.92 5.12
CA MET A 104 -7.87 5.28 5.24
C MET A 104 -6.76 6.33 5.10
N ALA A 105 -5.61 6.11 5.73
CA ALA A 105 -4.50 7.06 5.67
C ALA A 105 -3.97 7.27 4.24
N ILE A 106 -3.81 6.20 3.45
CA ILE A 106 -3.33 6.32 2.06
C ILE A 106 -4.35 6.97 1.12
N VAL A 107 -5.63 7.00 1.49
CA VAL A 107 -6.68 7.74 0.76
C VAL A 107 -6.75 9.20 1.22
N ILE A 108 -6.80 9.43 2.53
CA ILE A 108 -7.08 10.77 3.08
C ILE A 108 -5.85 11.69 2.99
N MET A 109 -4.66 11.20 3.28
CA MET A 109 -3.48 12.05 3.35
C MET A 109 -3.09 12.74 2.03
N PRO A 110 -3.16 12.09 0.86
CA PRO A 110 -3.00 12.81 -0.41
C PRO A 110 -4.03 13.91 -0.62
N LEU A 111 -5.29 13.71 -0.22
CA LEU A 111 -6.33 14.75 -0.30
C LEU A 111 -6.02 15.93 0.62
N VAL A 112 -5.53 15.66 1.83
CA VAL A 112 -5.06 16.69 2.76
C VAL A 112 -3.89 17.47 2.17
N MET A 113 -2.92 16.79 1.57
CA MET A 113 -1.78 17.42 0.91
C MET A 113 -2.22 18.29 -0.27
N ALA A 114 -3.10 17.79 -1.13
CA ALA A 114 -3.64 18.57 -2.24
C ALA A 114 -4.38 19.82 -1.75
N ARG A 115 -5.24 19.68 -0.73
CA ARG A 115 -6.07 20.79 -0.22
C ARG A 115 -5.29 21.83 0.59
N SER A 116 -4.33 21.37 1.41
CA SER A 116 -3.66 22.22 2.39
C SER A 116 -2.32 22.77 1.91
N PHE A 117 -1.66 22.10 0.95
CA PHE A 117 -0.33 22.45 0.45
C PHE A 117 -0.31 22.70 -1.06
N GLY A 118 -1.48 22.68 -1.72
CA GLY A 118 -1.63 23.03 -3.11
C GLY A 118 -1.03 22.04 -4.11
N PHE A 119 -0.74 20.82 -3.70
CA PHE A 119 -0.26 19.79 -4.61
C PHE A 119 -1.30 19.48 -5.68
N ARG A 120 -0.86 19.32 -6.91
CA ARG A 120 -1.74 19.11 -8.06
C ARG A 120 -1.28 17.92 -8.88
N PHE A 121 -2.23 17.27 -9.53
CA PHE A 121 -1.94 16.25 -10.53
C PHE A 121 -1.58 16.90 -11.86
N PRO A 122 -0.38 16.66 -12.39
CA PRO A 122 -0.06 17.08 -13.75
C PRO A 122 -0.89 16.27 -14.76
N LYS A 123 -1.25 16.87 -15.89
CA LYS A 123 -2.11 16.28 -16.93
C LYS A 123 -1.70 14.84 -17.33
N TRP A 124 -0.40 14.54 -17.37
CA TRP A 124 0.15 13.23 -17.74
C TRP A 124 0.75 12.47 -16.55
N GLY A 125 0.40 12.86 -15.34
CA GLY A 125 0.92 12.26 -14.11
C GLY A 125 0.55 10.79 -13.97
N TRP A 126 -0.64 10.43 -14.38
CA TRP A 126 -1.13 9.05 -14.35
C TRP A 126 -0.26 8.10 -15.19
N ILE A 127 0.20 8.52 -16.40
CA ILE A 127 1.10 7.69 -17.22
C ILE A 127 2.43 7.43 -16.50
N LYS A 128 3.03 8.49 -15.93
CA LYS A 128 4.30 8.35 -15.19
C LYS A 128 4.13 7.45 -13.97
N THR A 129 3.01 7.59 -13.28
CA THR A 129 2.69 6.74 -12.13
C THR A 129 2.47 5.29 -12.56
N TYR A 130 1.72 5.06 -13.64
CA TYR A 130 1.50 3.72 -14.18
C TYR A 130 2.81 3.02 -14.56
N VAL A 131 3.70 3.72 -15.29
CA VAL A 131 5.03 3.19 -15.61
C VAL A 131 5.84 2.86 -14.35
N ALA A 132 5.82 3.74 -13.35
CA ALA A 132 6.51 3.49 -12.08
C ALA A 132 5.91 2.27 -11.34
N VAL A 133 4.59 2.11 -11.33
CA VAL A 133 3.92 0.93 -10.77
C VAL A 133 4.28 -0.33 -11.54
N ALA A 134 4.25 -0.29 -12.88
CA ALA A 134 4.60 -1.45 -13.70
C ALA A 134 6.05 -1.92 -13.45
N LEU A 135 6.98 -0.98 -13.34
CA LEU A 135 8.37 -1.31 -12.95
C LEU A 135 8.45 -1.90 -11.55
N LEU A 136 7.79 -1.28 -10.58
CA LEU A 136 7.77 -1.74 -9.19
C LEU A 136 7.16 -3.14 -9.07
N THR A 137 6.01 -3.38 -9.69
CA THR A 137 5.33 -4.69 -9.64
C THR A 137 6.17 -5.77 -10.34
N THR A 138 6.86 -5.42 -11.43
CA THR A 138 7.80 -6.35 -12.08
C THR A 138 8.94 -6.74 -11.14
N LEU A 139 9.57 -5.76 -10.47
CA LEU A 139 10.64 -6.02 -9.50
C LEU A 139 10.14 -6.88 -8.32
N VAL A 140 8.96 -6.58 -7.80
CA VAL A 140 8.34 -7.37 -6.73
C VAL A 140 7.97 -8.77 -7.22
N GLY A 141 7.51 -8.92 -8.45
CA GLY A 141 7.26 -10.22 -9.06
C GLY A 141 8.52 -11.08 -9.18
N LEU A 142 9.64 -10.48 -9.60
CA LEU A 142 10.95 -11.14 -9.62
C LEU A 142 11.42 -11.52 -8.21
N PHE A 143 11.18 -10.67 -7.21
CA PHE A 143 11.48 -10.96 -5.81
C PHE A 143 10.63 -12.13 -5.28
N ASN A 144 9.32 -12.16 -5.57
CA ASN A 144 8.46 -13.29 -5.22
C ASN A 144 8.98 -14.60 -5.85
N TRP A 145 9.33 -14.55 -7.14
CA TRP A 145 9.90 -15.70 -7.85
C TRP A 145 11.20 -16.18 -7.18
N TRP A 146 12.12 -15.26 -6.89
CA TRP A 146 13.38 -15.57 -6.24
C TRP A 146 13.17 -16.19 -4.86
N LEU A 147 12.28 -15.58 -4.04
CA LEU A 147 12.00 -16.06 -2.69
C LEU A 147 11.36 -17.44 -2.70
N ASN A 148 10.36 -17.67 -3.58
CA ASN A 148 9.68 -18.96 -3.70
C ASN A 148 10.57 -20.08 -4.26
N THR A 149 11.56 -19.71 -5.08
CA THR A 149 12.46 -20.69 -5.72
C THR A 149 13.62 -21.09 -4.81
N TYR A 150 14.27 -20.12 -4.18
CA TYR A 150 15.50 -20.36 -3.42
C TYR A 150 15.29 -20.49 -1.92
N PHE A 151 14.15 -20.05 -1.40
CA PHE A 151 13.78 -20.15 0.01
C PHE A 151 12.36 -20.72 0.16
N PRO A 152 12.14 -21.99 -0.26
CA PRO A 152 10.79 -22.56 -0.23
C PRO A 152 10.25 -22.60 1.19
N SER A 153 8.98 -22.25 1.33
CA SER A 153 8.25 -22.20 2.60
C SER A 153 6.84 -22.77 2.40
N ALA A 154 6.18 -23.14 3.51
CA ALA A 154 4.76 -23.49 3.49
C ALA A 154 3.87 -22.31 3.05
N ILE A 155 4.37 -21.08 3.20
CA ILE A 155 3.71 -19.85 2.73
C ILE A 155 4.37 -19.40 1.43
N THR A 156 3.59 -19.26 0.38
CA THR A 156 4.06 -18.73 -0.91
C THR A 156 4.12 -17.21 -0.87
N ALA A 157 5.24 -16.62 -1.26
CA ALA A 157 5.36 -15.18 -1.40
C ALA A 157 4.50 -14.68 -2.57
N ASN A 158 3.58 -13.77 -2.28
CA ASN A 158 2.62 -13.22 -3.24
C ASN A 158 2.44 -11.70 -3.08
N TYR A 159 3.54 -10.98 -2.93
CA TYR A 159 3.51 -9.52 -2.83
C TYR A 159 2.98 -8.90 -4.11
N MET A 160 2.12 -7.89 -3.96
CA MET A 160 1.40 -7.19 -5.05
C MET A 160 0.60 -8.14 -5.96
N TYR A 161 0.28 -9.34 -5.45
CA TYR A 161 -0.45 -10.37 -6.20
C TYR A 161 0.22 -10.76 -7.53
N MET A 162 1.55 -10.71 -7.57
CA MET A 162 2.33 -11.04 -8.77
C MET A 162 2.60 -12.54 -8.93
N TRP A 163 2.15 -13.37 -7.97
CA TRP A 163 2.27 -14.83 -8.03
C TRP A 163 0.93 -15.53 -8.20
N GLU A 164 -0.09 -15.11 -7.46
CA GLU A 164 -1.46 -15.61 -7.51
C GLU A 164 -2.45 -14.46 -7.40
N ALA A 165 -3.63 -14.61 -8.00
CA ALA A 165 -4.69 -13.63 -7.90
C ALA A 165 -5.12 -13.41 -6.44
N PRO A 166 -5.52 -12.20 -6.05
CA PRO A 166 -6.05 -11.94 -4.71
C PRO A 166 -7.34 -12.75 -4.49
N LYS A 167 -7.50 -13.30 -3.29
CA LYS A 167 -8.72 -13.98 -2.85
C LYS A 167 -9.72 -12.95 -2.30
N ALA A 168 -10.16 -12.03 -3.13
CA ALA A 168 -11.09 -10.97 -2.74
C ALA A 168 -12.29 -10.97 -3.68
N ASP A 169 -13.47 -10.71 -3.13
CA ASP A 169 -14.68 -10.45 -3.92
C ASP A 169 -14.61 -9.02 -4.48
N ASN A 170 -13.91 -8.89 -5.59
CA ASN A 170 -13.61 -7.60 -6.21
C ASN A 170 -13.87 -7.70 -7.72
N PRO A 171 -14.60 -6.75 -8.33
CA PRO A 171 -14.98 -6.80 -9.74
C PRO A 171 -13.80 -6.77 -10.73
N PHE A 172 -12.59 -6.43 -10.27
CA PHE A 172 -11.36 -6.44 -11.09
C PHE A 172 -10.51 -7.70 -10.90
N VAL A 173 -10.96 -8.62 -10.06
CA VAL A 173 -10.33 -9.94 -9.88
C VAL A 173 -11.07 -10.94 -10.74
N PHE A 174 -10.42 -11.40 -11.80
CA PHE A 174 -10.96 -12.39 -12.72
C PHE A 174 -10.25 -13.73 -12.49
N ASP A 175 -11.01 -14.82 -12.58
CA ASP A 175 -10.47 -16.17 -12.55
C ASP A 175 -9.79 -16.50 -13.88
N LEU A 176 -8.60 -15.98 -14.05
CA LEU A 176 -7.76 -16.18 -15.21
C LEU A 176 -6.46 -16.89 -14.79
N PRO A 177 -5.93 -17.78 -15.65
CA PRO A 177 -4.65 -18.43 -15.38
C PRO A 177 -3.51 -17.41 -15.38
N ARG A 178 -2.42 -17.70 -14.65
CA ARG A 178 -1.20 -16.90 -14.66
C ARG A 178 -0.58 -16.86 -16.06
N PRO A 179 -0.09 -15.71 -16.52
CA PRO A 179 -0.06 -14.39 -15.85
C PRO A 179 -1.28 -13.49 -16.16
N TRP A 180 -2.30 -13.97 -16.86
CA TRP A 180 -3.35 -13.17 -17.49
C TRP A 180 -4.24 -12.42 -16.50
N TYR A 181 -4.43 -12.92 -15.25
CA TYR A 181 -5.18 -12.21 -14.22
C TYR A 181 -4.54 -10.86 -13.83
N ILE A 182 -3.24 -10.66 -14.12
CA ILE A 182 -2.54 -9.40 -13.82
C ILE A 182 -3.06 -8.25 -14.69
N LEU A 183 -3.50 -8.53 -15.92
CA LEU A 183 -3.94 -7.49 -16.85
C LEU A 183 -5.16 -6.72 -16.34
N PRO A 184 -6.29 -7.36 -15.96
CA PRO A 184 -7.42 -6.62 -15.40
C PRO A 184 -7.08 -5.98 -14.05
N LEU A 185 -6.24 -6.60 -13.23
CA LEU A 185 -5.81 -6.04 -11.95
C LEU A 185 -5.00 -4.74 -12.16
N HIS A 186 -4.12 -4.70 -13.15
CA HIS A 186 -3.39 -3.49 -13.54
C HIS A 186 -4.29 -2.50 -14.29
N GLY A 187 -5.26 -2.98 -15.05
CA GLY A 187 -6.25 -2.14 -15.72
C GLY A 187 -7.08 -1.30 -14.75
N ALA A 188 -7.32 -1.81 -13.55
CA ALA A 188 -8.02 -1.05 -12.49
C ALA A 188 -7.22 0.16 -11.96
N LEU A 189 -5.95 0.31 -12.34
CA LEU A 189 -5.08 1.44 -11.95
C LEU A 189 -5.06 2.55 -13.03
N ILE A 190 -5.74 2.39 -14.14
CA ILE A 190 -5.83 3.34 -15.25
C ILE A 190 -7.15 4.09 -15.21
#